data_0ee7688932d57361aac3fb0e37f3fe19
#
_entry.id   0ee7688932d57361aac3fb0e37f3fe19
#
_cell.length_a   1.000
_cell.length_b   1.000
_cell.length_c   1.000
_cell.angle_alpha   90.00
_cell.angle_beta   90.00
_cell.angle_gamma   90.00
#
_symmetry.space_group_name_H-M   'P 1'
#
loop_
_entity.id
_entity.type
_entity.pdbx_description
1 polymer ?
#
loop_
_entity_poly.entity_id
_entity_poly.type
_entity_poly.pdbx_seq_one_letter_code
_entity_poly.pdbx_strand_id
1 'polypeptide(L)'
;MSMSIKILFLTLLCIIYFSVASAGISTKKQDILKLIGTTYALNGKFAWVEINGEDYGWTREGENVGKYRIVMVEMGKVKLELFGRIVELKLIPEDAQWDN
;
A
#
# COMPACT_ATOMS: atom_id res chain seq x y z
N MET A 1 -11.46 -45.87 21.84
CA MET A 1 -11.24 -44.80 22.82
C MET A 1 -10.04 -43.97 22.51
N SER A 2 -8.89 -44.56 22.15
CA SER A 2 -7.72 -43.75 21.83
C SER A 2 -7.87 -42.95 20.56
N MET A 3 -8.76 -43.34 19.67
CA MET A 3 -8.98 -42.63 18.42
C MET A 3 -9.62 -41.27 18.62
N SER A 4 -10.54 -41.14 19.56
CA SER A 4 -11.22 -39.86 19.81
C SER A 4 -10.24 -38.82 20.36
N ILE A 5 -9.31 -39.26 21.20
CA ILE A 5 -8.32 -38.36 21.76
C ILE A 5 -7.36 -37.84 20.70
N LYS A 6 -6.98 -38.70 19.74
CA LYS A 6 -6.11 -38.29 18.65
C LYS A 6 -6.78 -37.27 17.75
N ILE A 7 -8.06 -37.45 17.46
CA ILE A 7 -8.81 -36.52 16.65
C ILE A 7 -8.90 -35.16 17.34
N LEU A 8 -9.11 -35.17 18.64
CA LEU A 8 -9.19 -33.95 19.43
C LEU A 8 -7.87 -33.19 19.37
N PHE A 9 -6.76 -33.91 19.46
CA PHE A 9 -5.43 -33.31 19.38
C PHE A 9 -5.19 -32.64 18.06
N LEU A 10 -5.57 -33.28 16.96
CA LEU A 10 -5.41 -32.74 15.64
C LEU A 10 -6.21 -31.47 15.44
N THR A 11 -7.42 -31.43 15.94
CA THR A 11 -8.28 -30.25 15.82
C THR A 11 -7.68 -29.09 16.61
N LEU A 12 -7.16 -29.35 17.78
CA LEU A 12 -6.54 -28.32 18.61
C LEU A 12 -5.32 -27.73 17.93
N LEU A 13 -4.51 -28.58 17.30
CA LEU A 13 -3.32 -28.14 16.58
C LEU A 13 -3.68 -27.20 15.43
N CYS A 14 -4.73 -27.50 14.70
CA CYS A 14 -5.16 -26.68 13.59
C CYS A 14 -5.58 -25.28 14.05
N ILE A 15 -6.25 -25.20 15.19
CA ILE A 15 -6.68 -23.91 15.74
C ILE A 15 -5.47 -23.07 16.13
N ILE A 16 -4.46 -23.69 16.71
CA ILE A 16 -3.24 -22.97 17.09
C ILE A 16 -2.51 -22.42 15.89
N TYR A 17 -2.44 -23.20 14.81
CA TYR A 17 -1.80 -22.73 13.59
C TYR A 17 -2.51 -21.54 12.99
N PHE A 18 -3.83 -21.56 13.04
CA PHE A 18 -4.62 -20.47 12.51
C PHE A 18 -4.37 -19.18 13.29
N SER A 19 -4.26 -19.26 14.60
CA SER A 19 -3.99 -18.11 15.44
C SER A 19 -2.63 -17.49 15.15
N VAL A 20 -1.62 -18.32 14.97
CA VAL A 20 -0.27 -17.84 14.67
C VAL A 20 -0.23 -17.10 13.34
N ALA A 21 -0.93 -17.62 12.34
CA ALA A 21 -0.97 -16.98 11.04
C ALA A 21 -1.61 -15.61 11.11
N SER A 22 -2.68 -15.47 11.88
CA SER A 22 -3.35 -14.18 12.05
C SER A 22 -2.45 -13.18 12.75
N ALA A 23 -1.75 -13.60 13.76
CA ALA A 23 -0.84 -12.73 14.50
C ALA A 23 0.30 -12.25 13.60
N GLY A 24 0.82 -13.12 12.73
CA GLY A 24 1.88 -12.74 11.81
C GLY A 24 1.46 -11.65 10.85
N ILE A 25 0.21 -11.69 10.38
CA ILE A 25 -0.28 -10.69 9.45
C ILE A 25 -0.40 -9.33 10.12
N SER A 26 -0.81 -9.28 11.36
CA SER A 26 -1.06 -8.02 12.05
C SER A 26 0.21 -7.25 12.40
N THR A 27 1.39 -7.85 12.29
CA THR A 27 2.65 -7.18 12.62
C THR A 27 3.33 -6.54 11.42
N LYS A 28 2.74 -6.61 10.24
CA LYS A 28 3.33 -6.01 9.05
C LYS A 28 3.31 -4.49 9.12
N LYS A 29 4.42 -3.89 8.75
CA LYS A 29 4.53 -2.44 8.69
C LYS A 29 3.76 -1.90 7.49
N GLN A 30 3.20 -0.71 7.65
CA GLN A 30 2.56 -0.02 6.54
C GLN A 30 3.61 0.77 5.76
N ASP A 31 3.39 0.87 4.46
CA ASP A 31 4.27 1.68 3.62
C ASP A 31 4.03 3.16 3.86
N ILE A 32 5.10 3.93 3.79
CA ILE A 32 5.02 5.39 3.88
C ILE A 32 5.07 5.93 2.45
N LEU A 33 3.95 6.50 2.02
CA LEU A 33 3.80 7.01 0.66
C LEU A 33 3.81 8.52 0.68
N LYS A 34 4.50 9.12 -0.30
CA LYS A 34 4.61 10.56 -0.39
C LYS A 34 4.49 10.98 -1.84
N LEU A 35 3.65 11.97 -2.10
CA LEU A 35 3.52 12.55 -3.43
C LEU A 35 4.40 13.77 -3.51
N ILE A 36 5.37 13.74 -4.43
CA ILE A 36 6.32 14.83 -4.63
C ILE A 36 5.77 15.84 -5.62
N GLY A 37 5.10 15.38 -6.65
CA GLY A 37 4.56 16.29 -7.65
C GLY A 37 3.68 15.59 -8.66
N THR A 38 2.96 16.39 -9.43
CA THR A 38 2.18 15.91 -10.55
C THR A 38 2.43 16.82 -11.74
N THR A 39 2.32 16.28 -12.94
CA THR A 39 2.46 17.09 -14.16
C THR A 39 1.66 16.47 -15.29
N TYR A 40 1.23 17.32 -16.21
CA TYR A 40 0.51 16.90 -17.40
C TYR A 40 1.39 17.20 -18.61
N ALA A 41 1.49 16.24 -19.50
CA ALA A 41 2.28 16.37 -20.72
C ALA A 41 1.46 15.87 -21.90
N LEU A 42 1.98 16.09 -23.10
CA LEU A 42 1.27 15.67 -24.30
C LEU A 42 1.10 14.16 -24.37
N ASN A 43 2.05 13.43 -23.81
CA ASN A 43 2.03 11.96 -23.85
C ASN A 43 1.43 11.33 -22.58
N GLY A 44 0.84 12.12 -21.68
CA GLY A 44 0.18 11.55 -20.54
C GLY A 44 0.28 12.40 -19.30
N LYS A 45 -0.27 11.86 -18.24
CA LYS A 45 -0.22 12.49 -16.91
C LYS A 45 0.77 11.71 -16.06
N PHE A 46 1.57 12.44 -15.29
CA PHE A 46 2.66 11.86 -14.53
C PHE A 46 2.58 12.26 -13.07
N ALA A 47 2.99 11.34 -12.21
CA ALA A 47 3.11 11.61 -10.77
C ALA A 47 4.49 11.20 -10.32
N TRP A 48 5.03 11.93 -9.36
CA TRP A 48 6.31 11.63 -8.74
C TRP A 48 6.03 11.16 -7.33
N VAL A 49 6.26 9.88 -7.08
CA VAL A 49 5.91 9.24 -5.82
C VAL A 49 7.16 8.69 -5.15
N GLU A 50 7.18 8.80 -3.83
CA GLU A 50 8.23 8.24 -3.01
C GLU A 50 7.60 7.21 -2.09
N ILE A 51 8.21 6.03 -2.01
CA ILE A 51 7.69 4.95 -1.17
C ILE A 51 8.79 4.53 -0.22
N ASN A 52 8.53 4.67 1.08
CA ASN A 52 9.48 4.30 2.13
C ASN A 52 10.85 4.96 1.93
N GLY A 53 10.84 6.20 1.48
CA GLY A 53 12.07 6.94 1.24
C GLY A 53 12.72 6.69 -0.11
N GLU A 54 12.19 5.78 -0.90
CA GLU A 54 12.72 5.50 -2.23
C GLU A 54 12.01 6.33 -3.27
N ASP A 55 12.78 7.04 -4.07
CA ASP A 55 12.28 7.97 -5.08
C ASP A 55 12.06 7.23 -6.41
N TYR A 56 10.84 7.23 -6.91
CA TYR A 56 10.51 6.53 -8.17
C TYR A 56 10.47 7.47 -9.37
N GLY A 57 10.65 8.79 -9.16
CA GLY A 57 10.65 9.75 -10.25
C GLY A 57 9.29 9.89 -10.92
N TRP A 58 9.29 10.54 -12.09
CA TRP A 58 8.07 10.74 -12.86
C TRP A 58 7.58 9.41 -13.44
N THR A 59 6.39 9.01 -13.06
CA THR A 59 5.77 7.76 -13.52
C THR A 59 4.41 8.08 -14.12
N ARG A 60 4.12 7.50 -15.26
CA ARG A 60 2.93 7.80 -16.02
C ARG A 60 1.70 7.10 -15.44
N GLU A 61 0.54 7.75 -15.59
CA GLU A 61 -0.74 7.14 -15.23
C GLU A 61 -0.89 5.79 -15.95
N GLY A 62 -1.24 4.78 -15.19
CA GLY A 62 -1.35 3.42 -15.70
C GLY A 62 -0.13 2.55 -15.46
N GLU A 63 0.99 3.16 -15.08
CA GLU A 63 2.21 2.42 -14.81
C GLU A 63 2.36 2.16 -13.31
N ASN A 64 3.34 1.33 -12.96
CA ASN A 64 3.56 0.92 -11.58
C ASN A 64 4.68 1.70 -10.91
N VAL A 65 4.50 1.97 -9.61
CA VAL A 65 5.58 2.46 -8.76
C VAL A 65 5.72 1.42 -7.65
N GLY A 66 6.83 0.67 -7.69
CA GLY A 66 6.96 -0.45 -6.78
C GLY A 66 5.84 -1.44 -6.99
N LYS A 67 5.15 -1.79 -5.93
CA LYS A 67 4.03 -2.72 -6.00
C LYS A 67 2.69 -2.02 -6.21
N TYR A 68 2.70 -0.70 -6.31
CA TYR A 68 1.48 0.09 -6.51
C TYR A 68 1.32 0.43 -7.97
N ARG A 69 0.07 0.55 -8.40
CA ARG A 69 -0.24 0.97 -9.75
C ARG A 69 -0.87 2.36 -9.70
N ILE A 70 -0.42 3.26 -10.57
CA ILE A 70 -1.00 4.59 -10.65
C ILE A 70 -2.29 4.50 -11.45
N VAL A 71 -3.42 4.67 -10.77
CA VAL A 71 -4.73 4.55 -11.40
C VAL A 71 -5.16 5.87 -12.03
N MET A 72 -4.90 6.98 -11.32
CA MET A 72 -5.34 8.28 -11.79
C MET A 72 -4.41 9.37 -11.25
N VAL A 73 -4.05 10.31 -12.13
CA VAL A 73 -3.25 11.47 -11.76
C VAL A 73 -4.10 12.71 -11.96
N GLU A 74 -4.19 13.52 -10.90
CA GLU A 74 -4.86 14.81 -10.95
C GLU A 74 -3.90 15.87 -10.45
N MET A 75 -4.25 17.14 -10.66
CA MET A 75 -3.40 18.22 -10.20
C MET A 75 -3.24 18.15 -8.67
N GLY A 76 -2.02 17.85 -8.23
CA GLY A 76 -1.72 17.77 -6.80
C GLY A 76 -2.28 16.56 -6.09
N LYS A 77 -2.73 15.54 -6.83
CA LYS A 77 -3.34 14.36 -6.23
C LYS A 77 -3.13 13.16 -7.12
N VAL A 78 -2.93 12.00 -6.51
CA VAL A 78 -2.77 10.75 -7.26
C VAL A 78 -3.50 9.63 -6.53
N LYS A 79 -4.09 8.73 -7.30
CA LYS A 79 -4.72 7.54 -6.76
C LYS A 79 -3.88 6.33 -7.14
N LEU A 80 -3.50 5.54 -6.15
CA LEU A 80 -2.73 4.33 -6.33
C LEU A 80 -3.57 3.12 -5.96
N GLU A 81 -3.29 2.00 -6.58
CA GLU A 81 -3.99 0.77 -6.30
C GLU A 81 -3.01 -0.30 -5.83
N LEU A 82 -3.38 -1.00 -4.77
CA LEU A 82 -2.64 -2.15 -4.27
C LEU A 82 -3.63 -3.22 -3.89
N PHE A 83 -3.61 -4.34 -4.64
CA PHE A 83 -4.50 -5.49 -4.37
C PHE A 83 -5.96 -5.08 -4.26
N GLY A 84 -6.41 -4.25 -5.21
CA GLY A 84 -7.80 -3.81 -5.24
C GLY A 84 -8.16 -2.68 -4.31
N ARG A 85 -7.22 -2.22 -3.50
CA ARG A 85 -7.45 -1.10 -2.58
C ARG A 85 -6.90 0.18 -3.18
N ILE A 86 -7.67 1.25 -3.06
CA ILE A 86 -7.28 2.56 -3.59
C ILE A 86 -6.72 3.41 -2.46
N VAL A 87 -5.54 3.95 -2.68
CA VAL A 87 -4.90 4.87 -1.76
C VAL A 87 -4.78 6.22 -2.46
N GLU A 88 -5.31 7.26 -1.85
CA GLU A 88 -5.22 8.59 -2.40
C GLU A 88 -4.12 9.38 -1.71
N LEU A 89 -3.20 9.94 -2.50
CA LEU A 89 -2.14 10.78 -1.98
C LEU A 89 -2.35 12.20 -2.48
N LYS A 90 -2.17 13.15 -1.59
CA LYS A 90 -2.26 14.56 -1.92
C LYS A 90 -0.92 15.23 -1.73
N LEU A 91 -0.62 16.15 -2.63
CA LEU A 91 0.56 17.00 -2.49
C LEU A 91 0.34 17.93 -1.31
N ILE A 92 1.30 17.99 -0.40
CA ILE A 92 1.20 18.89 0.75
C ILE A 92 1.51 20.29 0.26
N PRO A 93 0.55 21.24 0.35
CA PRO A 93 0.82 22.60 -0.11
C PRO A 93 1.90 23.25 0.73
N GLU A 94 2.76 24.02 0.09
CA GLU A 94 3.77 24.76 0.81
C GLU A 94 3.18 25.72 1.81
N ASP A 95 2.01 26.25 1.49
CA ASP A 95 1.31 27.17 2.38
C ASP A 95 1.00 26.54 3.73
N ALA A 96 0.64 25.26 3.72
CA ALA A 96 0.33 24.56 4.96
C ALA A 96 1.57 24.40 5.85
N GLN A 97 2.72 24.40 5.24
CA GLN A 97 3.98 24.30 6.00
C GLN A 97 4.41 25.62 6.62
N TRP A 98 4.05 26.71 5.97
CA TRP A 98 4.47 28.04 6.41
C TRP A 98 3.59 28.59 7.53
N ASP A 99 2.39 28.07 7.67
CA ASP A 99 1.45 28.57 8.66
C ASP A 99 1.79 28.21 10.08
N ASN A 100 2.89 27.54 10.26
CA ASN A 100 3.36 27.17 11.62
C ASN A 100 4.37 28.15 12.14
#